data_d1be51af2f584ffd0f2a25bf778d312c
#
_entry.id   d1be51af2f584ffd0f2a25bf778d312c
#
_cell.length_a   1.000
_cell.length_b   1.000
_cell.length_c   1.000
_cell.angle_alpha   90.00
_cell.angle_beta   90.00
_cell.angle_gamma   90.00
#
_symmetry.space_group_name_H-M   'P 1'
#
loop_
_entity.id
_entity.type
_entity.pdbx_description
1 polymer ?
#
loop_
_entity_poly.entity_id
_entity_poly.type
_entity_poly.pdbx_seq_one_letter_code
_entity_poly.pdbx_strand_id
1 'polypeptide(L)'
;MVRAYSKIRHLSNKRYTIVERLCCKIYKLRKISGEDIKINGLFAECDKGLRLPGILVDILGKKNRRLKSNARCLSGCYIDFYAKTAQCIIEITIGNYIEINHMTSFGTSGVDMYIINNKSAYIWKGCYVPNYYGKVRINVGKNCNMREGTRIRIYFPMFVSVSDIRVFIDSNAEYMETLQSEEAVCFYGSSITQGCAASRPGLSYPALVGRYLNCPIYNLGFSESAHGEEQIADWIGKQKFRCIVVEYDHNASLDMFRDTHYRFYKVIRQNNKNALIIFLSRASIRMTITYNEYIERKSIIKDTISRACLAGDDRIQYIDGYIIFGDGLLSDYFVDGKHPNDRGMLTIAEKIVEKIIECEKNNTNVYEGFI
;
A
#
# COMPACT_ATOMS: atom_id res chain seq x y z
N MET A 1 5.76 -27.58 -23.11
CA MET A 1 4.87 -27.31 -21.97
C MET A 1 4.26 -25.91 -21.96
N VAL A 2 5.03 -24.82 -22.08
CA VAL A 2 4.51 -23.42 -22.04
C VAL A 2 3.42 -23.12 -23.09
N ARG A 3 3.55 -23.63 -24.32
CA ARG A 3 2.52 -23.43 -25.39
C ARG A 3 1.21 -24.21 -25.16
N ALA A 4 1.25 -25.34 -24.48
CA ALA A 4 0.05 -26.08 -24.11
C ALA A 4 -0.71 -25.38 -22.98
N TYR A 5 -0.01 -24.81 -22.00
CA TYR A 5 -0.58 -24.01 -20.92
C TYR A 5 -1.33 -22.77 -21.43
N SER A 6 -0.77 -22.06 -22.42
CA SER A 6 -1.43 -20.86 -22.98
C SER A 6 -2.74 -21.21 -23.72
N LYS A 7 -2.80 -22.35 -24.45
CA LYS A 7 -4.02 -22.82 -25.13
C LYS A 7 -5.11 -23.27 -24.15
N ILE A 8 -4.75 -23.98 -23.08
CA ILE A 8 -5.69 -24.41 -22.04
C ILE A 8 -6.26 -23.17 -21.32
N ARG A 9 -5.43 -22.16 -21.02
CA ARG A 9 -5.84 -20.90 -20.40
C ARG A 9 -6.83 -20.13 -21.30
N HIS A 10 -6.62 -20.12 -22.61
CA HIS A 10 -7.52 -19.44 -23.57
C HIS A 10 -8.88 -20.14 -23.72
N LEU A 11 -8.92 -21.47 -23.74
CA LEU A 11 -10.16 -22.26 -23.80
C LEU A 11 -10.97 -22.17 -22.50
N SER A 12 -10.31 -22.14 -21.34
CA SER A 12 -10.97 -21.98 -20.04
C SER A 12 -11.54 -20.57 -19.85
N ASN A 13 -10.85 -19.54 -20.34
CA ASN A 13 -11.37 -18.17 -20.32
C ASN A 13 -12.64 -18.02 -21.18
N LYS A 14 -12.72 -18.68 -22.34
CA LYS A 14 -13.96 -18.69 -23.16
C LYS A 14 -15.14 -19.37 -22.43
N ARG A 15 -14.92 -20.54 -21.82
CA ARG A 15 -15.96 -21.25 -21.03
C ARG A 15 -16.39 -20.42 -19.82
N TYR A 16 -15.46 -19.79 -19.13
CA TYR A 16 -15.74 -18.94 -17.97
C TYR A 16 -16.58 -17.72 -18.37
N THR A 17 -16.30 -17.08 -19.51
CA THR A 17 -17.08 -15.95 -20.04
C THR A 17 -18.53 -16.36 -20.41
N ILE A 18 -18.74 -17.60 -20.88
CA ILE A 18 -20.09 -18.14 -21.17
C ILE A 18 -20.86 -18.36 -19.87
N VAL A 19 -20.23 -18.96 -18.85
CA VAL A 19 -20.85 -19.17 -17.53
C VAL A 19 -21.18 -17.83 -16.88
N GLU A 20 -20.28 -16.86 -16.96
CA GLU A 20 -20.48 -15.49 -16.48
C GLU A 20 -21.73 -14.83 -17.11
N ARG A 21 -21.85 -14.91 -18.46
CA ARG A 21 -23.01 -14.40 -19.20
C ARG A 21 -24.32 -15.09 -18.83
N LEU A 22 -24.28 -16.39 -18.62
CA LEU A 22 -25.45 -17.16 -18.17
C LEU A 22 -25.84 -16.79 -16.75
N CYS A 23 -24.89 -16.66 -15.82
CA CYS A 23 -25.16 -16.24 -14.45
C CYS A 23 -25.77 -14.82 -14.43
N CYS A 24 -25.22 -13.85 -15.17
CA CYS A 24 -25.77 -12.51 -15.25
C CYS A 24 -27.22 -12.50 -15.78
N LYS A 25 -27.54 -13.34 -16.77
CA LYS A 25 -28.90 -13.47 -17.30
C LYS A 25 -29.86 -14.13 -16.31
N ILE A 26 -29.44 -15.22 -15.66
CA ILE A 26 -30.31 -15.98 -14.72
C ILE A 26 -30.60 -15.15 -13.47
N TYR A 27 -29.58 -14.42 -12.92
CA TYR A 27 -29.73 -13.67 -11.68
C TYR A 27 -30.06 -12.18 -11.90
N LYS A 28 -30.27 -11.72 -13.14
CA LYS A 28 -30.50 -10.30 -13.47
C LYS A 28 -29.44 -9.37 -12.85
N LEU A 29 -28.17 -9.76 -12.94
CA LEU A 29 -27.05 -8.97 -12.44
C LEU A 29 -26.57 -7.98 -13.47
N ARG A 30 -26.29 -6.74 -13.06
CA ARG A 30 -25.50 -5.79 -13.83
C ARG A 30 -24.03 -5.91 -13.47
N LYS A 31 -23.17 -5.72 -14.44
CA LYS A 31 -21.72 -5.70 -14.28
C LYS A 31 -21.25 -4.25 -14.21
N ILE A 32 -20.43 -3.95 -13.22
CA ILE A 32 -19.61 -2.74 -13.13
C ILE A 32 -18.19 -3.16 -13.52
N SER A 33 -17.67 -2.61 -14.60
CA SER A 33 -16.33 -2.98 -15.10
C SER A 33 -15.23 -2.10 -14.51
N GLY A 34 -13.99 -2.51 -14.72
CA GLY A 34 -12.84 -1.79 -14.18
C GLY A 34 -12.67 -0.35 -14.67
N GLU A 35 -13.37 0.07 -15.74
CA GLU A 35 -13.38 1.48 -16.18
C GLU A 35 -14.23 2.36 -15.28
N ASP A 36 -15.29 1.80 -14.72
CA ASP A 36 -16.23 2.46 -13.83
C ASP A 36 -15.86 2.27 -12.33
N ILE A 37 -14.76 1.58 -12.03
CA ILE A 37 -14.32 1.30 -10.66
C ILE A 37 -13.08 2.12 -10.36
N LYS A 38 -13.18 3.05 -9.39
CA LYS A 38 -12.05 3.81 -8.89
C LYS A 38 -11.15 2.95 -8.01
N ILE A 39 -9.88 2.89 -8.34
CA ILE A 39 -8.85 2.29 -7.49
C ILE A 39 -8.23 3.39 -6.64
N ASN A 40 -8.42 3.31 -5.33
CA ASN A 40 -7.80 4.22 -4.38
C ASN A 40 -6.33 3.82 -4.15
N GLY A 41 -5.47 4.80 -3.90
CA GLY A 41 -4.03 4.59 -3.75
C GLY A 41 -3.25 4.59 -5.07
N LEU A 42 -3.92 4.86 -6.20
CA LEU A 42 -3.31 5.19 -7.48
C LEU A 42 -3.51 6.67 -7.79
N PHE A 43 -2.51 7.29 -8.36
CA PHE A 43 -2.61 8.66 -8.84
C PHE A 43 -3.35 8.72 -10.19
N ALA A 44 -3.99 9.84 -10.46
CA ALA A 44 -4.75 10.03 -11.69
C ALA A 44 -3.89 9.92 -12.97
N GLU A 45 -2.62 10.32 -12.86
CA GLU A 45 -1.65 10.28 -13.96
C GLU A 45 -1.03 8.89 -14.19
N CYS A 46 -1.31 7.93 -13.31
CA CYS A 46 -0.79 6.57 -13.46
C CYS A 46 -1.67 5.75 -14.39
N ASP A 47 -1.03 4.97 -15.27
CA ASP A 47 -1.72 3.94 -16.02
C ASP A 47 -2.39 2.95 -15.07
N LYS A 48 -3.56 2.44 -15.44
CA LYS A 48 -4.25 1.41 -14.63
C LYS A 48 -3.32 0.24 -14.34
N GLY A 49 -3.18 -0.08 -13.05
CA GLY A 49 -2.31 -1.15 -12.60
C GLY A 49 -0.84 -0.77 -12.39
N LEU A 50 -0.50 0.52 -12.38
CA LEU A 50 0.82 1.03 -11.99
C LEU A 50 0.71 1.98 -10.80
N ARG A 51 1.63 1.86 -9.84
CA ARG A 51 1.74 2.77 -8.67
C ARG A 51 2.60 4.00 -8.94
N LEU A 52 3.19 4.11 -10.11
CA LEU A 52 3.94 5.25 -10.64
C LEU A 52 3.51 5.51 -12.07
N PRO A 53 3.66 6.74 -12.60
CA PRO A 53 3.46 7.02 -14.02
C PRO A 53 4.28 6.11 -14.91
N GLY A 54 3.68 5.60 -15.99
CA GLY A 54 4.32 4.64 -16.88
C GLY A 54 5.66 5.12 -17.44
N ILE A 55 5.76 6.42 -17.73
CA ILE A 55 7.02 7.05 -18.19
C ILE A 55 8.14 6.94 -17.14
N LEU A 56 7.83 7.14 -15.85
CA LEU A 56 8.82 6.96 -14.77
C LEU A 56 9.21 5.49 -14.62
N VAL A 57 8.22 4.58 -14.68
CA VAL A 57 8.46 3.14 -14.62
C VAL A 57 9.38 2.69 -15.77
N ASP A 58 9.22 3.23 -16.96
CA ASP A 58 10.07 2.88 -18.11
C ASP A 58 11.47 3.48 -18.01
N ILE A 59 11.61 4.73 -17.57
CA ILE A 59 12.92 5.38 -17.39
C ILE A 59 13.72 4.66 -16.30
N LEU A 60 13.15 4.49 -15.12
CA LEU A 60 13.81 3.88 -13.98
C LEU A 60 14.00 2.37 -14.17
N GLY A 61 13.05 1.71 -14.80
CA GLY A 61 13.08 0.27 -15.07
C GLY A 61 14.18 -0.18 -16.03
N LYS A 62 14.75 0.74 -16.83
CA LYS A 62 15.95 0.43 -17.64
C LYS A 62 17.16 0.07 -16.78
N LYS A 63 17.31 0.73 -15.64
CA LYS A 63 18.41 0.50 -14.67
C LYS A 63 17.99 -0.43 -13.54
N ASN A 64 16.70 -0.47 -13.19
CA ASN A 64 16.16 -1.21 -12.05
C ASN A 64 14.92 -2.01 -12.48
N ARG A 65 15.14 -3.24 -12.97
CA ARG A 65 14.06 -4.13 -13.45
C ARG A 65 13.08 -4.52 -12.32
N ARG A 66 13.57 -4.59 -11.07
CA ARG A 66 12.72 -4.92 -9.91
C ARG A 66 11.74 -3.80 -9.61
N LEU A 67 12.14 -2.53 -9.72
CA LEU A 67 11.25 -1.39 -9.58
C LEU A 67 10.11 -1.48 -10.61
N LYS A 68 10.43 -1.77 -11.87
CA LYS A 68 9.40 -1.96 -12.92
C LYS A 68 8.41 -3.08 -12.58
N SER A 69 8.87 -4.19 -12.02
CA SER A 69 8.01 -5.29 -11.58
C SER A 69 7.16 -4.89 -10.37
N ASN A 70 7.78 -4.29 -9.35
CA ASN A 70 7.11 -3.88 -8.12
C ASN A 70 6.07 -2.79 -8.34
N ALA A 71 6.30 -1.87 -9.28
CA ALA A 71 5.34 -0.81 -9.61
C ALA A 71 4.00 -1.36 -10.14
N ARG A 72 3.98 -2.59 -10.67
CA ARG A 72 2.78 -3.30 -11.14
C ARG A 72 2.00 -4.01 -10.02
N CYS A 73 2.59 -4.14 -8.84
CA CYS A 73 1.94 -4.72 -7.68
C CYS A 73 1.12 -3.63 -6.99
N LEU A 74 -0.17 -3.87 -6.74
CA LEU A 74 -1.08 -2.86 -6.18
C LEU A 74 -1.08 -2.84 -4.65
N SER A 75 0.09 -3.00 -4.02
CA SER A 75 0.20 -2.94 -2.56
C SER A 75 -0.34 -1.63 -2.00
N GLY A 76 -1.20 -1.73 -0.98
CA GLY A 76 -1.86 -0.59 -0.34
C GLY A 76 -3.03 -0.01 -1.14
N CYS A 77 -3.19 -0.38 -2.42
CA CYS A 77 -4.33 0.05 -3.22
C CYS A 77 -5.57 -0.78 -2.89
N TYR A 78 -6.75 -0.16 -3.07
CA TYR A 78 -8.03 -0.80 -2.77
C TYR A 78 -9.18 -0.19 -3.58
N ILE A 79 -10.27 -0.94 -3.71
CA ILE A 79 -11.58 -0.39 -4.08
C ILE A 79 -12.41 -0.18 -2.82
N ASP A 80 -13.22 0.87 -2.81
CA ASP A 80 -14.08 1.24 -1.68
C ASP A 80 -15.41 1.75 -2.23
N PHE A 81 -16.49 1.04 -1.95
CA PHE A 81 -17.81 1.37 -2.45
C PHE A 81 -18.92 1.00 -1.46
N TYR A 82 -20.03 1.71 -1.54
CA TYR A 82 -21.29 1.35 -0.91
C TYR A 82 -22.19 0.65 -1.93
N ALA A 83 -22.86 -0.41 -1.50
CA ALA A 83 -23.90 -1.02 -2.28
C ALA A 83 -25.06 -1.50 -1.40
N LYS A 84 -26.29 -1.30 -1.93
CA LYS A 84 -27.52 -1.87 -1.37
C LYS A 84 -28.10 -2.83 -2.40
N THR A 85 -27.98 -4.14 -2.11
CA THR A 85 -28.24 -5.20 -3.08
C THR A 85 -28.49 -6.53 -2.34
N ALA A 86 -29.22 -7.44 -2.96
CA ALA A 86 -29.35 -8.81 -2.45
C ALA A 86 -28.12 -9.67 -2.82
N GLN A 87 -27.49 -9.35 -3.97
CA GLN A 87 -26.34 -10.10 -4.45
C GLN A 87 -25.20 -9.17 -4.83
N CYS A 88 -24.00 -9.50 -4.35
CA CYS A 88 -22.76 -8.83 -4.75
C CYS A 88 -21.67 -9.89 -4.94
N ILE A 89 -21.10 -9.94 -6.13
CA ILE A 89 -19.99 -10.82 -6.46
C ILE A 89 -18.85 -9.95 -6.99
N ILE A 90 -17.65 -10.12 -6.44
CA ILE A 90 -16.45 -9.44 -6.88
C ILE A 90 -15.52 -10.47 -7.54
N GLU A 91 -15.06 -10.18 -8.74
CA GLU A 91 -14.07 -10.97 -9.45
C GLU A 91 -12.84 -10.11 -9.73
N ILE A 92 -11.67 -10.64 -9.36
CA ILE A 92 -10.38 -9.98 -9.57
C ILE A 92 -9.47 -10.96 -10.29
N THR A 93 -8.88 -10.52 -11.41
CA THR A 93 -7.88 -11.31 -12.12
C THR A 93 -6.51 -10.79 -11.75
N ILE A 94 -5.67 -11.67 -11.21
CA ILE A 94 -4.31 -11.35 -10.80
C ILE A 94 -3.28 -11.99 -11.72
N GLY A 95 -2.05 -11.49 -11.67
CA GLY A 95 -0.92 -12.02 -12.42
C GLY A 95 -0.47 -13.39 -11.95
N ASN A 96 0.71 -13.78 -12.41
CA ASN A 96 1.27 -15.07 -12.03
C ASN A 96 1.57 -15.09 -10.53
N TYR A 97 1.20 -16.19 -9.88
CA TYR A 97 1.58 -16.47 -8.52
C TYR A 97 3.11 -16.42 -8.36
N ILE A 98 3.56 -15.81 -7.28
CA ILE A 98 4.94 -15.83 -6.85
C ILE A 98 5.04 -16.44 -5.46
N GLU A 99 6.07 -17.23 -5.24
CA GLU A 99 6.39 -17.80 -3.94
C GLU A 99 7.50 -16.99 -3.29
N ILE A 100 7.29 -16.57 -2.05
CA ILE A 100 8.26 -15.87 -1.22
C ILE A 100 8.34 -16.65 0.09
N ASN A 101 9.51 -17.22 0.41
CA ASN A 101 9.69 -18.21 1.47
C ASN A 101 9.17 -17.78 2.86
N HIS A 102 9.18 -16.48 3.16
CA HIS A 102 8.76 -15.93 4.42
C HIS A 102 7.39 -15.23 4.36
N MET A 103 6.58 -15.53 3.32
CA MET A 103 5.23 -14.99 3.16
C MET A 103 4.22 -16.10 2.87
N THR A 104 3.03 -15.94 3.41
CA THR A 104 1.89 -16.80 3.04
C THR A 104 1.32 -16.41 1.67
N SER A 105 0.55 -17.30 1.06
CA SER A 105 -0.21 -16.99 -0.17
C SER A 105 -1.18 -15.81 0.03
N PHE A 106 -1.73 -15.65 1.24
CA PHE A 106 -2.57 -14.50 1.59
C PHE A 106 -1.79 -13.19 1.55
N GLY A 107 -0.53 -13.19 2.01
CA GLY A 107 0.34 -12.03 1.97
C GLY A 107 0.79 -11.68 0.56
N THR A 108 1.22 -12.67 -0.25
CA THR A 108 1.73 -12.40 -1.59
C THR A 108 0.62 -12.05 -2.59
N SER A 109 -0.44 -12.87 -2.62
CA SER A 109 -1.44 -12.93 -3.70
C SER A 109 -2.88 -12.75 -3.22
N GLY A 110 -3.09 -12.54 -1.91
CA GLY A 110 -4.41 -12.43 -1.31
C GLY A 110 -5.12 -11.13 -1.63
N VAL A 111 -6.44 -11.22 -1.69
CA VAL A 111 -7.37 -10.09 -1.77
C VAL A 111 -8.09 -10.00 -0.44
N ASP A 112 -7.97 -8.89 0.27
CA ASP A 112 -8.38 -8.75 1.66
C ASP A 112 -9.62 -7.88 1.80
N MET A 113 -10.72 -8.42 2.39
CA MET A 113 -12.03 -7.79 2.42
C MET A 113 -12.40 -7.30 3.82
N TYR A 114 -12.89 -6.06 3.86
CA TYR A 114 -13.50 -5.42 5.03
C TYR A 114 -14.89 -4.89 4.68
N ILE A 115 -15.76 -4.89 5.67
CA ILE A 115 -16.94 -4.02 5.68
C ILE A 115 -16.69 -2.85 6.64
N ILE A 116 -17.34 -1.72 6.35
CA ILE A 116 -17.21 -0.51 7.17
C ILE A 116 -18.60 -0.20 7.71
N ASN A 117 -18.76 -0.22 9.02
CA ASN A 117 -20.03 0.05 9.65
C ASN A 117 -20.34 1.56 9.75
N ASN A 118 -21.53 1.91 10.21
CA ASN A 118 -21.98 3.30 10.36
C ASN A 118 -21.13 4.13 11.33
N LYS A 119 -20.31 3.50 12.17
CA LYS A 119 -19.35 4.17 13.07
C LYS A 119 -17.95 4.24 12.46
N SER A 120 -17.80 4.03 11.16
CA SER A 120 -16.53 3.98 10.42
C SER A 120 -15.54 2.91 10.90
N ALA A 121 -16.01 1.92 11.69
CA ALA A 121 -15.17 0.80 12.11
C ALA A 121 -15.03 -0.23 10.98
N TYR A 122 -13.79 -0.66 10.75
CA TYR A 122 -13.43 -1.68 9.77
C TYR A 122 -13.55 -3.08 10.36
N ILE A 123 -14.45 -3.89 9.83
CA ILE A 123 -14.69 -5.27 10.25
C ILE A 123 -14.16 -6.20 9.16
N TRP A 124 -13.13 -6.96 9.49
CA TRP A 124 -12.56 -7.95 8.57
C TRP A 124 -13.53 -9.06 8.24
N LYS A 125 -13.60 -9.46 6.98
CA LYS A 125 -14.53 -10.49 6.47
C LYS A 125 -13.84 -11.65 5.76
N GLY A 126 -12.57 -11.55 5.47
CA GLY A 126 -11.79 -12.63 4.90
C GLY A 126 -10.70 -12.16 3.97
N CYS A 127 -9.76 -13.05 3.70
CA CYS A 127 -8.74 -12.90 2.68
C CYS A 127 -8.86 -14.07 1.69
N TYR A 128 -8.83 -13.77 0.41
CA TYR A 128 -9.12 -14.72 -0.65
C TYR A 128 -7.93 -14.84 -1.59
N VAL A 129 -7.47 -16.05 -1.82
CA VAL A 129 -6.39 -16.32 -2.77
C VAL A 129 -6.94 -16.71 -4.13
N PRO A 130 -6.17 -16.50 -5.21
CA PRO A 130 -6.60 -16.89 -6.54
C PRO A 130 -6.75 -18.41 -6.70
N ASN A 131 -7.67 -18.79 -7.55
CA ASN A 131 -7.76 -20.17 -8.04
C ASN A 131 -6.63 -20.44 -9.07
N TYR A 132 -6.58 -21.67 -9.58
CA TYR A 132 -5.61 -22.10 -10.60
C TYR A 132 -5.53 -21.18 -11.84
N TYR A 133 -6.60 -20.46 -12.17
CA TYR A 133 -6.66 -19.55 -13.33
C TYR A 133 -6.25 -18.11 -12.99
N GLY A 134 -5.71 -17.86 -11.80
CA GLY A 134 -5.35 -16.52 -11.35
C GLY A 134 -6.56 -15.63 -11.05
N LYS A 135 -7.71 -16.21 -10.71
CA LYS A 135 -8.94 -15.47 -10.39
C LYS A 135 -9.32 -15.61 -8.93
N VAL A 136 -9.64 -14.49 -8.32
CA VAL A 136 -10.29 -14.40 -7.01
C VAL A 136 -11.76 -14.08 -7.24
N ARG A 137 -12.65 -14.87 -6.65
CA ARG A 137 -14.10 -14.64 -6.68
C ARG A 137 -14.64 -14.59 -5.27
N ILE A 138 -15.25 -13.47 -4.91
CA ILE A 138 -15.80 -13.21 -3.59
C ILE A 138 -17.32 -13.07 -3.73
N ASN A 139 -18.07 -13.94 -3.09
CA ASN A 139 -19.51 -13.73 -2.90
C ASN A 139 -19.71 -12.94 -1.61
N VAL A 140 -19.85 -11.63 -1.73
CA VAL A 140 -19.96 -10.71 -0.60
C VAL A 140 -21.24 -10.96 0.20
N GLY A 141 -22.35 -11.25 -0.46
CA GLY A 141 -23.64 -11.53 0.17
C GLY A 141 -23.66 -12.75 1.09
N LYS A 142 -22.69 -13.68 0.94
CA LYS A 142 -22.48 -14.78 1.89
C LYS A 142 -21.76 -14.36 3.16
N ASN A 143 -21.06 -13.23 3.13
CA ASN A 143 -20.21 -12.74 4.22
C ASN A 143 -20.86 -11.61 5.03
N CYS A 144 -21.83 -10.90 4.45
CA CYS A 144 -22.57 -9.84 5.11
C CYS A 144 -23.94 -9.61 4.46
N ASN A 145 -24.89 -9.09 5.25
CA ASN A 145 -26.19 -8.67 4.72
C ASN A 145 -26.03 -7.31 4.02
N MET A 146 -26.24 -7.28 2.70
CA MET A 146 -26.14 -6.08 1.91
C MET A 146 -27.51 -5.45 1.55
N ARG A 147 -28.62 -6.04 1.99
CA ARG A 147 -29.98 -5.57 1.65
C ARG A 147 -30.31 -4.22 2.26
N GLU A 148 -29.68 -3.86 3.35
CA GLU A 148 -29.85 -2.56 4.03
C GLU A 148 -28.78 -1.54 3.63
N GLY A 149 -27.85 -1.97 2.78
CA GLY A 149 -26.70 -1.17 2.36
C GLY A 149 -25.46 -1.42 3.20
N THR A 150 -24.34 -1.60 2.53
CA THR A 150 -23.06 -1.89 3.18
C THR A 150 -21.92 -1.24 2.41
N ARG A 151 -21.02 -0.58 3.12
CA ARG A 151 -19.75 -0.09 2.56
C ARG A 151 -18.70 -1.18 2.65
N ILE A 152 -18.01 -1.44 1.54
CA ILE A 152 -17.03 -2.49 1.37
C ILE A 152 -15.70 -1.90 0.93
N ARG A 153 -14.63 -2.37 1.55
CA ARG A 153 -13.24 -2.10 1.10
C ARG A 153 -12.54 -3.41 0.76
N ILE A 154 -11.90 -3.44 -0.40
CA ILE A 154 -11.12 -4.59 -0.89
C ILE A 154 -9.70 -4.14 -1.17
N TYR A 155 -8.73 -4.60 -0.37
CA TYR A 155 -7.31 -4.40 -0.65
C TYR A 155 -6.80 -5.41 -1.66
N PHE A 156 -5.94 -4.95 -2.55
CA PHE A 156 -5.32 -5.77 -3.58
C PHE A 156 -4.05 -6.48 -3.09
N PRO A 157 -3.59 -7.52 -3.83
CA PRO A 157 -2.36 -8.24 -3.53
C PRO A 157 -1.14 -7.34 -3.45
N MET A 158 -0.22 -7.70 -2.53
CA MET A 158 0.99 -6.89 -2.29
C MET A 158 2.14 -7.19 -3.27
N PHE A 159 2.22 -8.43 -3.80
CA PHE A 159 3.37 -8.86 -4.59
C PHE A 159 3.03 -9.42 -5.98
N VAL A 160 1.78 -9.38 -6.38
CA VAL A 160 1.35 -9.75 -7.74
C VAL A 160 0.52 -8.62 -8.36
N SER A 161 0.54 -8.55 -9.68
CA SER A 161 -0.23 -7.54 -10.43
C SER A 161 -1.72 -7.88 -10.48
N VAL A 162 -2.55 -6.86 -10.66
CA VAL A 162 -3.99 -6.99 -10.94
C VAL A 162 -4.24 -6.54 -12.37
N SER A 163 -4.96 -7.34 -13.15
CA SER A 163 -5.22 -7.08 -14.57
C SER A 163 -6.68 -6.77 -14.89
N ASP A 164 -7.62 -7.20 -14.04
CA ASP A 164 -9.04 -6.97 -14.26
C ASP A 164 -9.81 -7.01 -12.93
N ILE A 165 -10.81 -6.12 -12.79
CA ILE A 165 -11.68 -6.02 -11.63
C ILE A 165 -13.11 -5.91 -12.14
N ARG A 166 -14.02 -6.71 -11.56
CA ARG A 166 -15.43 -6.72 -11.91
C ARG A 166 -16.27 -6.85 -10.66
N VAL A 167 -17.31 -6.04 -10.57
CA VAL A 167 -18.32 -6.12 -9.53
C VAL A 167 -19.66 -6.44 -10.19
N PHE A 168 -20.36 -7.48 -9.72
CA PHE A 168 -21.68 -7.88 -10.18
C PHE A 168 -22.67 -7.67 -9.03
N ILE A 169 -23.70 -6.87 -9.28
CA ILE A 169 -24.78 -6.56 -8.35
C ILE A 169 -26.13 -6.70 -9.03
N ASP A 170 -27.22 -6.75 -8.29
CA ASP A 170 -28.56 -6.77 -8.86
C ASP A 170 -28.76 -5.57 -9.81
N SER A 171 -29.55 -5.75 -10.89
CA SER A 171 -29.73 -4.73 -11.93
C SER A 171 -30.31 -3.41 -11.41
N ASN A 172 -31.08 -3.47 -10.31
CA ASN A 172 -31.71 -2.33 -9.64
C ASN A 172 -31.01 -1.92 -8.33
N ALA A 173 -29.81 -2.43 -8.07
CA ALA A 173 -29.06 -2.12 -6.86
C ALA A 173 -28.61 -0.65 -6.82
N GLU A 174 -28.55 -0.08 -5.62
CA GLU A 174 -27.79 1.15 -5.39
C GLU A 174 -26.29 0.82 -5.35
N TYR A 175 -25.49 1.63 -6.03
CA TYR A 175 -24.03 1.54 -6.02
C TYR A 175 -23.44 2.94 -6.06
N MET A 176 -22.53 3.22 -5.14
CA MET A 176 -21.81 4.49 -5.07
C MET A 176 -20.36 4.24 -4.71
N GLU A 177 -19.44 4.84 -5.42
CA GLU A 177 -18.05 4.91 -4.99
C GLU A 177 -17.94 5.82 -3.79
N THR A 178 -17.06 5.46 -2.85
CA THR A 178 -16.85 6.28 -1.66
C THR A 178 -15.87 7.40 -1.98
N LEU A 179 -16.28 8.64 -1.73
CA LEU A 179 -15.39 9.79 -1.79
C LEU A 179 -14.32 9.66 -0.69
N GLN A 180 -13.08 9.85 -1.07
CA GLN A 180 -11.94 9.85 -0.15
C GLN A 180 -11.62 11.30 0.24
N SER A 181 -11.07 11.47 1.44
CA SER A 181 -10.45 12.72 1.86
C SER A 181 -9.31 13.11 0.91
N GLU A 182 -9.06 14.39 0.72
CA GLU A 182 -7.89 14.88 -0.02
C GLU A 182 -6.58 14.76 0.78
N GLU A 183 -6.68 14.56 2.09
CA GLU A 183 -5.54 14.48 3.02
C GLU A 183 -4.93 13.08 3.04
N ALA A 184 -4.16 12.74 2.04
CA ALA A 184 -3.53 11.44 1.90
C ALA A 184 -2.16 11.34 2.60
N VAL A 185 -1.78 10.11 2.97
CA VAL A 185 -0.44 9.78 3.43
C VAL A 185 0.30 9.00 2.33
N CYS A 186 1.50 9.47 1.98
CA CYS A 186 2.39 8.79 1.02
C CYS A 186 3.46 8.02 1.77
N PHE A 187 3.77 6.80 1.32
CA PHE A 187 4.84 5.97 1.84
C PHE A 187 5.80 5.64 0.70
N TYR A 188 7.07 5.99 0.85
CA TYR A 188 8.13 5.56 -0.04
C TYR A 188 9.12 4.70 0.72
N GLY A 189 9.41 3.49 0.22
CA GLY A 189 10.33 2.64 0.96
C GLY A 189 10.58 1.24 0.38
N SER A 190 11.06 0.39 1.25
CA SER A 190 11.56 -0.96 0.98
C SER A 190 10.45 -2.02 0.82
N SER A 191 10.85 -3.30 0.91
CA SER A 191 9.93 -4.43 1.04
C SER A 191 9.00 -4.32 2.25
N ILE A 192 9.46 -3.71 3.34
CA ILE A 192 8.69 -3.50 4.57
C ILE A 192 7.53 -2.55 4.28
N THR A 193 7.80 -1.45 3.59
CA THR A 193 6.76 -0.51 3.12
C THR A 193 5.81 -1.18 2.13
N GLN A 194 6.32 -2.04 1.22
CA GLN A 194 5.45 -2.82 0.32
C GLN A 194 4.54 -3.79 1.07
N GLY A 195 4.88 -4.18 2.31
CA GLY A 195 4.09 -5.07 3.16
C GLY A 195 4.64 -6.48 3.28
N CYS A 196 5.94 -6.68 3.02
CA CYS A 196 6.59 -7.98 3.13
C CYS A 196 6.44 -8.54 4.54
N ALA A 197 6.04 -9.80 4.64
CA ALA A 197 5.76 -10.57 5.84
C ALA A 197 4.48 -10.17 6.63
N ALA A 198 3.72 -9.17 6.19
CA ALA A 198 2.34 -9.06 6.64
C ALA A 198 1.55 -10.29 6.16
N SER A 199 0.71 -10.87 7.02
CA SER A 199 -0.03 -12.10 6.70
C SER A 199 -1.07 -11.89 5.59
N ARG A 200 -1.52 -10.66 5.35
CA ARG A 200 -2.52 -10.27 4.35
C ARG A 200 -2.45 -8.77 4.04
N PRO A 201 -2.94 -8.29 2.89
CA PRO A 201 -2.75 -6.91 2.42
C PRO A 201 -3.18 -5.82 3.39
N GLY A 202 -4.31 -5.99 4.07
CA GLY A 202 -4.80 -5.01 5.02
C GLY A 202 -3.98 -4.90 6.31
N LEU A 203 -3.01 -5.76 6.56
CA LEU A 203 -2.12 -5.71 7.72
C LEU A 203 -0.74 -5.12 7.43
N SER A 204 -0.45 -4.72 6.18
CA SER A 204 0.73 -3.88 5.93
C SER A 204 0.63 -2.57 6.70
N TYR A 205 1.74 -2.06 7.25
CA TYR A 205 1.69 -0.85 8.07
C TYR A 205 1.09 0.38 7.35
N PRO A 206 1.30 0.59 6.02
CA PRO A 206 0.60 1.67 5.33
C PRO A 206 -0.92 1.50 5.32
N ALA A 207 -1.42 0.26 5.10
CA ALA A 207 -2.85 -0.01 5.13
C ALA A 207 -3.46 0.18 6.54
N LEU A 208 -2.70 -0.15 7.59
CA LEU A 208 -3.08 0.10 8.98
C LEU A 208 -3.17 1.61 9.27
N VAL A 209 -2.14 2.38 8.91
CA VAL A 209 -2.14 3.85 9.06
C VAL A 209 -3.36 4.47 8.35
N GLY A 210 -3.64 4.08 7.11
CA GLY A 210 -4.79 4.59 6.36
C GLY A 210 -6.13 4.29 7.04
N ARG A 211 -6.27 3.12 7.70
CA ARG A 211 -7.48 2.79 8.46
C ARG A 211 -7.56 3.54 9.79
N TYR A 212 -6.47 3.69 10.52
CA TYR A 212 -6.45 4.43 11.78
C TYR A 212 -6.77 5.91 11.60
N LEU A 213 -6.19 6.52 10.55
CA LEU A 213 -6.44 7.93 10.24
C LEU A 213 -7.68 8.15 9.36
N ASN A 214 -8.35 7.06 8.94
CA ASN A 214 -9.46 7.10 7.98
C ASN A 214 -9.17 7.97 6.74
N CYS A 215 -7.97 7.85 6.18
CA CYS A 215 -7.50 8.64 5.05
C CYS A 215 -6.98 7.74 3.90
N PRO A 216 -6.90 8.27 2.67
CA PRO A 216 -6.24 7.60 1.55
C PRO A 216 -4.76 7.42 1.82
N ILE A 217 -4.21 6.33 1.30
CA ILE A 217 -2.76 6.08 1.31
C ILE A 217 -2.25 5.85 -0.10
N TYR A 218 -1.01 6.25 -0.33
CA TYR A 218 -0.25 5.94 -1.54
C TYR A 218 1.00 5.17 -1.13
N ASN A 219 1.01 3.87 -1.43
CA ASN A 219 2.12 3.01 -1.05
C ASN A 219 3.11 2.88 -2.22
N LEU A 220 4.24 3.53 -2.11
CA LEU A 220 5.38 3.47 -3.01
C LEU A 220 6.52 2.62 -2.40
N GLY A 221 6.17 1.53 -1.72
CA GLY A 221 7.11 0.51 -1.29
C GLY A 221 7.55 -0.35 -2.49
N PHE A 222 8.85 -0.45 -2.69
CA PHE A 222 9.46 -1.20 -3.80
C PHE A 222 10.51 -2.15 -3.24
N SER A 223 10.12 -3.42 -3.06
CA SER A 223 10.99 -4.46 -2.51
C SER A 223 12.34 -4.51 -3.24
N GLU A 224 13.44 -4.40 -2.49
CA GLU A 224 14.83 -4.43 -2.98
C GLU A 224 15.15 -3.39 -4.09
N SER A 225 14.33 -2.36 -4.25
CA SER A 225 14.46 -1.47 -5.41
C SER A 225 14.15 0.02 -5.16
N ALA A 226 13.82 0.42 -3.94
CA ALA A 226 13.78 1.82 -3.53
C ALA A 226 15.19 2.28 -3.14
N HIS A 227 15.76 3.20 -3.89
CA HIS A 227 17.15 3.63 -3.72
C HIS A 227 17.30 5.16 -3.54
N GLY A 228 16.20 5.87 -3.28
CA GLY A 228 16.20 7.33 -3.16
C GLY A 228 16.28 8.04 -4.53
N GLU A 229 15.54 7.51 -5.51
CA GLU A 229 15.54 8.03 -6.88
C GLU A 229 14.97 9.46 -6.92
N GLU A 230 15.78 10.42 -7.41
CA GLU A 230 15.41 11.82 -7.46
C GLU A 230 14.14 12.08 -8.29
N GLN A 231 13.93 11.29 -9.35
CA GLN A 231 12.73 11.38 -10.19
C GLN A 231 11.45 11.01 -9.43
N ILE A 232 11.55 10.05 -8.51
CA ILE A 232 10.43 9.68 -7.64
C ILE A 232 10.21 10.79 -6.61
N ALA A 233 11.29 11.34 -6.03
CA ALA A 233 11.21 12.45 -5.09
C ALA A 233 10.55 13.70 -5.72
N ASP A 234 10.93 14.06 -6.94
CA ASP A 234 10.35 15.17 -7.69
C ASP A 234 8.85 14.93 -7.96
N TRP A 235 8.51 13.71 -8.35
CA TRP A 235 7.11 13.37 -8.60
C TRP A 235 6.27 13.37 -7.32
N ILE A 236 6.76 12.78 -6.21
CA ILE A 236 6.10 12.83 -4.89
C ILE A 236 5.92 14.28 -4.44
N GLY A 237 6.96 15.12 -4.59
CA GLY A 237 6.93 16.52 -4.19
C GLY A 237 5.85 17.34 -4.90
N LYS A 238 5.51 17.00 -6.14
CA LYS A 238 4.46 17.67 -6.93
C LYS A 238 3.04 17.27 -6.51
N GLN A 239 2.88 16.20 -5.73
CA GLN A 239 1.58 15.77 -5.21
C GLN A 239 1.28 16.44 -3.88
N LYS A 240 -0.02 16.57 -3.53
CA LYS A 240 -0.44 17.09 -2.22
C LYS A 240 -0.59 15.95 -1.22
N PHE A 241 0.18 15.99 -0.15
CA PHE A 241 0.09 15.03 0.95
C PHE A 241 0.02 15.73 2.29
N ARG A 242 -0.73 15.14 3.21
CA ARG A 242 -0.71 15.47 4.64
C ARG A 242 0.62 15.06 5.27
N CYS A 243 1.08 13.85 4.94
CA CYS A 243 2.31 13.28 5.45
C CYS A 243 3.01 12.43 4.39
N ILE A 244 4.33 12.42 4.40
CA ILE A 244 5.19 11.58 3.57
C ILE A 244 6.12 10.80 4.50
N VAL A 245 5.99 9.47 4.51
CA VAL A 245 6.85 8.56 5.29
C VAL A 245 7.90 7.96 4.37
N VAL A 246 9.18 8.07 4.75
CA VAL A 246 10.33 7.63 3.94
C VAL A 246 11.11 6.56 4.71
N GLU A 247 11.19 5.34 4.12
CA GLU A 247 11.86 4.16 4.68
C GLU A 247 12.57 3.37 3.56
N TYR A 248 13.77 3.71 3.13
CA TYR A 248 14.50 2.93 2.12
C TYR A 248 15.92 2.51 2.53
N ASP A 249 16.26 2.73 3.76
CA ASP A 249 17.52 2.35 4.42
C ASP A 249 17.86 0.85 4.20
N HIS A 250 16.86 -0.03 4.12
CA HIS A 250 17.08 -1.45 3.88
C HIS A 250 17.54 -1.81 2.46
N ASN A 251 17.30 -0.98 1.48
CA ASN A 251 17.54 -1.27 0.06
C ASN A 251 18.82 -0.62 -0.49
N ALA A 252 19.12 0.59 -0.06
CA ALA A 252 20.26 1.33 -0.54
C ALA A 252 21.57 0.84 0.11
N SER A 253 22.66 0.73 -0.68
CA SER A 253 24.00 0.60 -0.08
C SER A 253 24.31 1.83 0.77
N LEU A 254 25.30 1.72 1.66
CA LEU A 254 25.66 2.84 2.55
C LEU A 254 26.04 4.09 1.75
N ASP A 255 26.87 3.94 0.70
CA ASP A 255 27.30 5.05 -0.15
C ASP A 255 26.11 5.67 -0.89
N MET A 256 25.25 4.83 -1.48
CA MET A 256 24.02 5.28 -2.14
C MET A 256 23.10 6.01 -1.15
N PHE A 257 22.96 5.52 0.07
CA PHE A 257 22.12 6.14 1.10
C PHE A 257 22.66 7.50 1.50
N ARG A 258 23.98 7.62 1.67
CA ARG A 258 24.68 8.87 1.97
C ARG A 258 24.46 9.91 0.86
N ASP A 259 24.59 9.49 -0.41
CA ASP A 259 24.49 10.38 -1.56
C ASP A 259 23.06 10.84 -1.82
N THR A 260 22.07 9.98 -1.54
CA THR A 260 20.67 10.24 -1.94
C THR A 260 19.79 10.82 -0.83
N HIS A 261 20.05 10.56 0.46
CA HIS A 261 19.09 10.81 1.53
C HIS A 261 18.70 12.28 1.67
N TYR A 262 19.69 13.18 1.81
CA TYR A 262 19.42 14.62 1.90
C TYR A 262 18.87 15.19 0.58
N ARG A 263 19.35 14.71 -0.56
CA ARG A 263 18.86 15.13 -1.89
C ARG A 263 17.39 14.77 -2.08
N PHE A 264 17.01 13.53 -1.72
CA PHE A 264 15.64 13.04 -1.79
C PHE A 264 14.70 13.91 -0.96
N TYR A 265 15.07 14.19 0.31
CA TYR A 265 14.34 15.12 1.16
C TYR A 265 14.20 16.50 0.51
N LYS A 266 15.32 17.09 0.07
CA LYS A 266 15.37 18.45 -0.49
C LYS A 266 14.45 18.60 -1.70
N VAL A 267 14.46 17.63 -2.61
CA VAL A 267 13.60 17.63 -3.81
C VAL A 267 12.12 17.56 -3.43
N ILE A 268 11.75 16.70 -2.50
CA ILE A 268 10.35 16.65 -2.01
C ILE A 268 9.96 17.99 -1.40
N ARG A 269 10.79 18.53 -0.49
CA ARG A 269 10.46 19.76 0.27
C ARG A 269 10.37 21.00 -0.62
N GLN A 270 11.15 21.09 -1.68
CA GLN A 270 11.09 22.20 -2.63
C GLN A 270 9.69 22.35 -3.25
N ASN A 271 9.05 21.26 -3.57
CA ASN A 271 7.73 21.24 -4.22
C ASN A 271 6.58 21.07 -3.23
N ASN A 272 6.81 20.44 -2.06
CA ASN A 272 5.80 20.19 -1.02
C ASN A 272 6.23 20.82 0.30
N LYS A 273 5.87 22.08 0.50
CA LYS A 273 6.31 22.88 1.67
C LYS A 273 5.61 22.50 2.96
N ASN A 274 4.39 21.96 2.89
CA ASN A 274 3.51 21.82 4.04
C ASN A 274 3.36 20.38 4.56
N ALA A 275 3.70 19.37 3.77
CA ALA A 275 3.60 17.98 4.22
C ALA A 275 4.53 17.70 5.41
N LEU A 276 4.03 16.97 6.41
CA LEU A 276 4.90 16.37 7.41
C LEU A 276 5.77 15.30 6.75
N ILE A 277 7.09 15.37 6.91
CA ILE A 277 8.00 14.32 6.44
C ILE A 277 8.49 13.52 7.64
N ILE A 278 8.25 12.21 7.63
CA ILE A 278 8.71 11.29 8.67
C ILE A 278 9.76 10.36 8.07
N PHE A 279 10.97 10.40 8.60
CA PHE A 279 11.98 9.38 8.32
C PHE A 279 11.86 8.25 9.32
N LEU A 280 11.65 7.04 8.81
CA LEU A 280 11.69 5.80 9.57
C LEU A 280 12.99 5.06 9.25
N SER A 281 13.86 4.91 10.25
CA SER A 281 15.06 4.13 10.05
C SER A 281 14.77 2.63 10.11
N ARG A 282 15.77 1.87 9.76
CA ARG A 282 15.78 0.40 9.76
C ARG A 282 15.20 -0.19 11.05
N ALA A 283 14.22 -1.07 10.89
CA ALA A 283 13.49 -1.75 11.97
C ALA A 283 14.00 -3.19 12.23
N SER A 284 15.14 -3.57 11.69
CA SER A 284 15.61 -4.96 11.72
C SER A 284 16.39 -5.28 12.99
N ILE A 285 16.05 -6.38 13.66
CA ILE A 285 16.83 -6.97 14.75
C ILE A 285 18.01 -7.80 14.22
N ARG A 286 17.88 -8.36 13.02
CA ARG A 286 18.96 -9.06 12.35
C ARG A 286 19.84 -8.06 11.64
N MET A 287 20.98 -7.77 12.21
CA MET A 287 21.97 -6.91 11.60
C MET A 287 22.66 -7.67 10.45
N THR A 288 22.19 -7.43 9.22
CA THR A 288 22.88 -7.85 8.00
C THR A 288 24.04 -6.91 7.64
N ILE A 289 24.25 -5.91 8.48
CA ILE A 289 25.27 -4.88 8.40
C ILE A 289 26.04 -4.84 9.74
N THR A 290 27.22 -4.25 9.74
CA THR A 290 27.98 -4.04 10.99
C THR A 290 27.30 -3.01 11.89
N TYR A 291 27.61 -3.04 13.18
CA TYR A 291 27.12 -2.02 14.12
C TYR A 291 27.57 -0.61 13.71
N ASN A 292 28.80 -0.46 13.21
CA ASN A 292 29.31 0.83 12.74
C ASN A 292 28.49 1.34 11.54
N GLU A 293 28.19 0.48 10.59
CA GLU A 293 27.32 0.86 9.44
C GLU A 293 25.92 1.26 9.90
N TYR A 294 25.35 0.57 10.89
CA TYR A 294 24.07 0.95 11.48
C TYR A 294 24.10 2.36 12.08
N ILE A 295 25.14 2.67 12.89
CA ILE A 295 25.31 4.01 13.48
C ILE A 295 25.49 5.07 12.39
N GLU A 296 26.26 4.76 11.34
CA GLU A 296 26.50 5.67 10.23
C GLU A 296 25.20 5.97 9.47
N ARG A 297 24.36 4.97 9.18
CA ARG A 297 23.04 5.18 8.56
C ARG A 297 22.13 6.07 9.41
N LYS A 298 22.10 5.87 10.73
CA LYS A 298 21.38 6.77 11.66
C LYS A 298 21.93 8.20 11.61
N SER A 299 23.26 8.35 11.52
CA SER A 299 23.90 9.65 11.41
C SER A 299 23.51 10.39 10.13
N ILE A 300 23.39 9.68 8.99
CA ILE A 300 22.94 10.25 7.72
C ILE A 300 21.52 10.81 7.85
N ILE A 301 20.60 10.06 8.48
CA ILE A 301 19.23 10.53 8.71
C ILE A 301 19.22 11.76 9.61
N LYS A 302 19.95 11.72 10.72
CA LYS A 302 20.05 12.83 11.69
C LYS A 302 20.68 14.08 11.07
N ASP A 303 21.70 13.91 10.20
CA ASP A 303 22.30 15.03 9.44
C ASP A 303 21.25 15.68 8.51
N THR A 304 20.48 14.87 7.79
CA THR A 304 19.38 15.38 6.95
C THR A 304 18.41 16.21 7.77
N ILE A 305 17.98 15.73 8.92
CA ILE A 305 17.03 16.43 9.80
C ILE A 305 17.65 17.73 10.35
N SER A 306 18.89 17.66 10.83
CA SER A 306 19.59 18.84 11.36
C SER A 306 19.72 19.94 10.30
N ARG A 307 20.07 19.58 9.09
CA ARG A 307 20.18 20.53 7.96
C ARG A 307 18.81 21.10 7.58
N ALA A 308 17.74 20.30 7.64
CA ALA A 308 16.38 20.74 7.41
C ALA A 308 15.92 21.76 8.49
N CYS A 309 16.11 21.43 9.76
CA CYS A 309 15.78 22.31 10.88
C CYS A 309 16.56 23.64 10.82
N LEU A 310 17.86 23.58 10.51
CA LEU A 310 18.68 24.79 10.32
C LEU A 310 18.19 25.67 9.16
N ALA A 311 17.55 25.04 8.15
CA ALA A 311 16.90 25.75 7.05
C ALA A 311 15.47 26.23 7.37
N GLY A 312 15.01 26.05 8.60
CA GLY A 312 13.68 26.49 9.09
C GLY A 312 12.56 25.47 8.84
N ASP A 313 12.86 24.21 8.52
CA ASP A 313 11.83 23.17 8.37
C ASP A 313 11.46 22.59 9.74
N ASP A 314 10.28 22.91 10.23
CA ASP A 314 9.69 22.40 11.49
C ASP A 314 8.74 21.21 11.26
N ARG A 315 8.51 20.83 9.99
CA ARG A 315 7.61 19.74 9.60
C ARG A 315 8.35 18.46 9.20
N ILE A 316 9.38 18.13 9.95
CA ILE A 316 10.22 16.94 9.76
C ILE A 316 10.33 16.16 11.07
N GLN A 317 10.19 14.85 11.02
CA GLN A 317 10.22 13.96 12.18
C GLN A 317 11.06 12.73 11.92
N TYR A 318 11.48 12.08 13.00
CA TYR A 318 12.25 10.85 13.00
C TYR A 318 11.59 9.78 13.87
N ILE A 319 11.50 8.59 13.33
CA ILE A 319 11.15 7.37 14.07
C ILE A 319 12.36 6.44 14.00
N ASP A 320 12.94 6.13 15.15
CA ASP A 320 14.00 5.13 15.24
C ASP A 320 13.40 3.74 15.16
N GLY A 321 13.50 3.12 14.00
CA GLY A 321 12.90 1.83 13.70
C GLY A 321 13.42 0.70 14.59
N TYR A 322 14.60 0.82 15.15
CA TYR A 322 15.15 -0.17 16.07
C TYR A 322 14.54 -0.06 17.48
N ILE A 323 14.28 1.16 17.94
CA ILE A 323 13.82 1.42 19.32
C ILE A 323 12.32 1.17 19.49
N ILE A 324 11.52 1.30 18.43
CA ILE A 324 10.05 1.26 18.55
C ILE A 324 9.49 -0.08 19.06
N PHE A 325 10.29 -1.15 19.02
CA PHE A 325 9.86 -2.47 19.49
C PHE A 325 10.16 -2.72 20.99
N GLY A 326 10.83 -1.77 21.66
CA GLY A 326 11.21 -1.86 23.08
C GLY A 326 12.27 -2.92 23.35
N ASP A 327 12.55 -3.14 24.63
CA ASP A 327 13.60 -4.06 25.10
C ASP A 327 13.12 -5.53 25.26
N GLY A 328 11.93 -5.83 24.76
CA GLY A 328 11.29 -7.12 24.94
C GLY A 328 11.75 -8.20 23.96
N LEU A 329 10.87 -9.19 23.72
CA LEU A 329 11.11 -10.31 22.80
C LEU A 329 11.05 -9.84 21.34
N LEU A 330 12.11 -9.14 20.90
CA LEU A 330 12.22 -8.58 19.55
C LEU A 330 11.95 -9.62 18.45
N SER A 331 12.28 -10.91 18.71
CA SER A 331 11.99 -12.02 17.81
C SER A 331 10.52 -12.17 17.47
N ASP A 332 9.61 -11.76 18.36
CA ASP A 332 8.17 -11.89 18.18
C ASP A 332 7.59 -10.91 17.17
N TYR A 333 8.36 -9.92 16.75
CA TYR A 333 7.94 -8.88 15.81
C TYR A 333 8.36 -9.16 14.37
N PHE A 334 9.19 -10.18 14.12
CA PHE A 334 9.80 -10.44 12.81
C PHE A 334 9.66 -11.90 12.39
N VAL A 335 9.54 -12.14 11.08
CA VAL A 335 9.45 -13.50 10.53
C VAL A 335 10.84 -14.10 10.30
N ASP A 336 11.76 -13.31 9.75
CA ASP A 336 13.11 -13.73 9.34
C ASP A 336 14.22 -12.89 9.97
N GLY A 337 13.89 -12.10 11.00
CA GLY A 337 14.77 -11.15 11.66
C GLY A 337 15.00 -9.85 10.89
N LYS A 338 14.30 -9.66 9.75
CA LYS A 338 14.34 -8.44 8.91
C LYS A 338 12.95 -7.90 8.64
N HIS A 339 12.01 -8.76 8.26
CA HIS A 339 10.67 -8.35 7.84
C HIS A 339 9.68 -8.48 9.00
N PRO A 340 9.04 -7.38 9.40
CA PRO A 340 8.07 -7.38 10.47
C PRO A 340 6.86 -8.26 10.14
N ASN A 341 6.44 -9.10 11.10
CA ASN A 341 5.16 -9.80 11.04
C ASN A 341 3.99 -8.85 11.35
N ASP A 342 2.76 -9.35 11.49
CA ASP A 342 1.58 -8.54 11.75
C ASP A 342 1.72 -7.67 13.02
N ARG A 343 2.33 -8.20 14.08
CA ARG A 343 2.59 -7.45 15.31
C ARG A 343 3.60 -6.32 15.06
N GLY A 344 4.67 -6.62 14.33
CA GLY A 344 5.66 -5.60 13.95
C GLY A 344 5.08 -4.53 13.02
N MET A 345 4.25 -4.91 12.05
CA MET A 345 3.54 -3.96 11.19
C MET A 345 2.62 -3.04 11.98
N LEU A 346 1.88 -3.60 12.96
CA LEU A 346 1.01 -2.83 13.85
C LEU A 346 1.81 -1.80 14.66
N THR A 347 2.91 -2.23 15.30
CA THR A 347 3.79 -1.35 16.08
C THR A 347 4.33 -0.18 15.26
N ILE A 348 4.79 -0.44 14.02
CA ILE A 348 5.24 0.63 13.11
C ILE A 348 4.09 1.59 12.79
N ALA A 349 2.90 1.06 12.47
CA ALA A 349 1.74 1.87 12.13
C ALA A 349 1.31 2.78 13.28
N GLU A 350 1.26 2.25 14.51
CA GLU A 350 0.91 3.00 15.72
C GLU A 350 1.88 4.16 15.97
N LYS A 351 3.19 3.94 15.81
CA LYS A 351 4.19 5.00 15.97
C LYS A 351 4.11 6.08 14.89
N ILE A 352 3.78 5.73 13.66
CA ILE A 352 3.56 6.71 12.60
C ILE A 352 2.31 7.55 12.89
N VAL A 353 1.20 6.91 13.27
CA VAL A 353 -0.06 7.59 13.62
C VAL A 353 0.13 8.51 14.81
N GLU A 354 0.82 8.06 15.87
CA GLU A 354 1.18 8.85 17.05
C GLU A 354 1.92 10.13 16.62
N LYS A 355 2.96 10.01 15.78
CA LYS A 355 3.73 11.16 15.28
C LYS A 355 2.92 12.13 14.43
N ILE A 356 2.05 11.64 13.57
CA ILE A 356 1.17 12.50 12.76
C ILE A 356 0.25 13.31 13.68
N ILE A 357 -0.42 12.64 14.63
CA ILE A 357 -1.37 13.29 15.56
C ILE A 357 -0.65 14.30 16.47
N GLU A 358 0.53 13.97 17.00
CA GLU A 358 1.33 14.88 17.83
C GLU A 358 1.66 16.19 17.06
N CYS A 359 2.13 16.07 15.82
CA CYS A 359 2.49 17.24 15.02
C CYS A 359 1.29 18.10 14.65
N GLU A 360 0.12 17.52 14.49
CA GLU A 360 -1.12 18.26 14.18
C GLU A 360 -1.66 19.01 15.39
N LYS A 361 -1.64 18.40 16.57
CA LYS A 361 -2.05 19.04 17.82
C LYS A 361 -1.17 20.26 18.16
N ASN A 362 0.14 20.13 17.94
CA ASN A 362 1.07 21.23 18.20
C ASN A 362 0.82 22.42 17.25
N ASN A 363 0.37 22.16 16.02
CA ASN A 363 0.01 23.22 15.08
C ASN A 363 -1.33 23.90 15.43
N THR A 364 -2.33 23.18 15.96
CA THR A 364 -3.60 23.74 16.40
C THR A 364 -3.45 24.62 17.65
N ASN A 365 -2.60 24.23 18.59
CA ASN A 365 -2.33 25.04 19.80
C ASN A 365 -1.61 26.37 19.50
N VAL A 366 -0.92 26.51 18.37
CA VAL A 366 -0.31 27.78 17.93
C VAL A 366 -1.40 28.76 17.44
N TYR A 367 -2.51 28.26 16.90
CA TYR A 367 -3.63 29.13 16.44
C TYR A 367 -4.59 29.54 17.55
N GLU A 368 -4.77 28.75 18.61
CA GLU A 368 -5.61 29.10 19.76
C GLU A 368 -4.94 30.11 20.70
N GLY A 369 -3.64 30.33 20.59
CA GLY A 369 -2.89 31.33 21.36
C GLY A 369 -2.92 32.77 20.78
N PHE A 370 -3.62 33.00 19.65
CA PHE A 370 -3.73 34.29 18.97
C PHE A 370 -5.19 34.82 18.83
N ILE A 371 -6.15 34.26 19.59
CA ILE A 371 -7.53 34.82 19.68
C ILE A 371 -7.77 35.44 21.03
#